data_908100e1dd694f9092378ce0a9b90cf5
#
_entry.id   908100e1dd694f9092378ce0a9b90cf5
#
_cell.length_a   1.000
_cell.length_b   1.000
_cell.length_c   1.000
_cell.angle_alpha   90.00
_cell.angle_beta   90.00
_cell.angle_gamma   90.00
#
_symmetry.space_group_name_H-M   'P 1'
#
loop_
_entity.id
_entity.type
_entity.pdbx_description
1 polymer ?
#
loop_
_entity_poly.entity_id
_entity_poly.type
_entity_poly.pdbx_seq_one_letter_code
_entity_poly.pdbx_strand_id
1 'polypeptide(L)'
;MNTLWQLLVSFGQIGIFSLGGGHSMLKLIEDEIVHQRGWLSLDEYATLVGTTFLFPGLTAMKVSGLIGLKVAGVPGLVVSIIGVTLPGVLLAALFYTLIMSHKDHPVIKKLLVLMQYGAVALLAAALFSLAKPLAREFSVQASILAMMLFVGVAVFEGSPFVGLIIFVMVGLLIV
;
A
#
# COMPACT_ATOMS: atom_id res chain seq x y z
N MET A 1 19.58 23.52 -9.42
CA MET A 1 18.99 22.98 -8.15
C MET A 1 19.60 21.61 -7.92
N ASN A 2 19.97 21.28 -6.68
CA ASN A 2 20.57 19.98 -6.38
C ASN A 2 19.55 18.84 -6.69
N THR A 3 19.99 17.79 -7.36
CA THR A 3 19.15 16.64 -7.74
C THR A 3 18.42 16.04 -6.54
N LEU A 4 19.07 15.99 -5.39
CA LEU A 4 18.46 15.51 -4.13
C LEU A 4 17.27 16.37 -3.70
N TRP A 5 17.36 17.69 -3.86
CA TRP A 5 16.25 18.59 -3.55
C TRP A 5 15.07 18.39 -4.50
N GLN A 6 15.36 18.16 -5.79
CA GLN A 6 14.31 17.85 -6.76
C GLN A 6 13.61 16.55 -6.43
N LEU A 7 14.36 15.49 -6.08
CA LEU A 7 13.80 14.23 -5.62
C LEU A 7 12.90 14.41 -4.38
N LEU A 8 13.37 15.17 -3.39
CA LEU A 8 12.60 15.43 -2.17
C LEU A 8 11.27 16.14 -2.48
N VAL A 9 11.30 17.18 -3.32
CA VAL A 9 10.10 17.95 -3.68
C VAL A 9 9.13 17.11 -4.51
N SER A 10 9.60 16.42 -5.54
CA SER A 10 8.75 15.57 -6.41
C SER A 10 8.08 14.46 -5.60
N PHE A 11 8.84 13.70 -4.83
CA PHE A 11 8.27 12.64 -4.00
C PHE A 11 7.46 13.17 -2.82
N GLY A 12 7.78 14.35 -2.31
CA GLY A 12 6.99 15.04 -1.29
C GLY A 12 5.60 15.43 -1.81
N GLN A 13 5.52 15.99 -3.00
CA GLN A 13 4.24 16.29 -3.66
C GLN A 13 3.42 15.03 -3.89
N ILE A 14 4.04 13.96 -4.43
CA ILE A 14 3.38 12.67 -4.61
C ILE A 14 2.84 12.14 -3.27
N GLY A 15 3.63 12.24 -2.18
CA GLY A 15 3.23 11.80 -0.85
C GLY A 15 2.03 12.57 -0.28
N ILE A 16 1.91 13.87 -0.56
CA ILE A 16 0.75 14.70 -0.14
C ILE A 16 -0.50 14.35 -0.95
N PHE A 17 -0.38 14.25 -2.27
CA PHE A 17 -1.52 14.05 -3.16
C PHE A 17 -1.96 12.60 -3.32
N SER A 18 -1.23 11.67 -2.74
CA SER A 18 -1.52 10.23 -2.80
C SER A 18 -2.64 9.83 -1.85
N LEU A 19 -3.85 10.34 -2.11
CA LEU A 19 -5.05 9.93 -1.37
C LEU A 19 -5.48 8.52 -1.81
N GLY A 20 -5.46 7.57 -0.87
CA GLY A 20 -5.94 6.21 -1.08
C GLY A 20 -4.87 5.15 -1.40
N GLY A 21 -3.59 5.52 -1.56
CA GLY A 21 -2.49 4.56 -1.75
C GLY A 21 -2.61 3.67 -3.01
N GLY A 22 -1.73 2.67 -3.12
CA GLY A 22 -1.85 1.63 -4.16
C GLY A 22 -1.53 2.10 -5.58
N HIS A 23 -2.34 1.69 -6.55
CA HIS A 23 -2.09 1.90 -7.97
C HIS A 23 -2.19 3.36 -8.42
N SER A 24 -3.01 4.19 -7.76
CA SER A 24 -3.10 5.62 -8.07
C SER A 24 -1.78 6.35 -7.84
N MET A 25 -1.04 5.93 -6.81
CA MET A 25 0.28 6.48 -6.48
C MET A 25 1.33 6.15 -7.55
N LEU A 26 1.27 4.94 -8.13
CA LEU A 26 2.15 4.56 -9.24
C LEU A 26 1.95 5.46 -10.46
N LYS A 27 0.68 5.83 -10.77
CA LYS A 27 0.40 6.74 -11.87
C LYS A 27 0.93 8.15 -11.62
N LEU A 28 0.81 8.67 -10.39
CA LEU A 28 1.40 9.96 -10.02
C LEU A 28 2.94 9.95 -10.15
N ILE A 29 3.58 8.84 -9.73
CA ILE A 29 5.03 8.67 -9.88
C ILE A 29 5.41 8.63 -11.36
N GLU A 30 4.69 7.88 -12.19
CA GLU A 30 4.92 7.82 -13.64
C GLU A 30 4.86 9.20 -14.26
N ASP A 31 3.78 9.93 -14.02
CA ASP A 31 3.56 11.27 -14.58
C ASP A 31 4.69 12.24 -14.19
N GLU A 32 5.11 12.25 -12.92
CA GLU A 32 6.20 13.11 -12.45
C GLU A 32 7.55 12.68 -13.04
N ILE A 33 7.91 11.40 -12.97
CA ILE A 33 9.26 10.92 -13.26
C ILE A 33 9.51 10.77 -14.76
N VAL A 34 8.52 10.31 -15.52
CA VAL A 34 8.65 10.08 -16.96
C VAL A 34 8.28 11.34 -17.74
N HIS A 35 7.09 11.92 -17.47
CA HIS A 35 6.56 12.97 -18.32
C HIS A 35 7.02 14.37 -17.92
N GLN A 36 7.14 14.68 -16.63
CA GLN A 36 7.52 16.02 -16.18
C GLN A 36 9.03 16.19 -16.02
N ARG A 37 9.71 15.22 -15.40
CA ARG A 37 11.14 15.29 -15.11
C ARG A 37 12.01 14.65 -16.19
N GLY A 38 11.47 13.64 -16.89
CA GLY A 38 12.25 12.88 -17.88
C GLY A 38 13.45 12.15 -17.26
N TRP A 39 13.36 11.74 -16.01
CA TRP A 39 14.44 11.02 -15.33
C TRP A 39 14.55 9.57 -15.79
N LEU A 40 13.44 8.97 -16.19
CA LEU A 40 13.35 7.62 -16.74
C LEU A 40 12.49 7.64 -18.00
N SER A 41 12.78 6.71 -18.93
CA SER A 41 11.84 6.37 -19.99
C SER A 41 10.68 5.55 -19.44
N LEU A 42 9.57 5.46 -20.20
CA LEU A 42 8.40 4.66 -19.79
C LEU A 42 8.77 3.17 -19.62
N ASP A 43 9.61 2.63 -20.50
CA ASP A 43 10.05 1.22 -20.44
C ASP A 43 10.92 0.95 -19.21
N GLU A 44 11.80 1.88 -18.87
CA GLU A 44 12.62 1.79 -17.67
C GLU A 44 11.75 1.85 -16.40
N TYR A 45 10.74 2.74 -16.38
CA TYR A 45 9.80 2.85 -15.30
C TYR A 45 8.99 1.57 -15.13
N ALA A 46 8.43 1.03 -16.21
CA ALA A 46 7.66 -0.22 -16.20
C ALA A 46 8.49 -1.41 -15.69
N THR A 47 9.75 -1.53 -16.16
CA THR A 47 10.69 -2.57 -15.70
C THR A 47 10.97 -2.42 -14.19
N LEU A 48 11.20 -1.19 -13.73
CA LEU A 48 11.47 -0.90 -12.32
C LEU A 48 10.26 -1.25 -11.45
N VAL A 49 9.05 -0.85 -11.86
CA VAL A 49 7.80 -1.20 -11.15
C VAL A 49 7.62 -2.71 -11.11
N GLY A 50 7.77 -3.41 -12.25
CA GLY A 50 7.69 -4.87 -12.33
C GLY A 50 8.65 -5.57 -11.36
N THR A 51 9.89 -5.09 -11.28
CA THR A 51 10.89 -5.62 -10.35
C THR A 51 10.47 -5.47 -8.89
N THR A 52 9.76 -4.38 -8.52
CA THR A 52 9.32 -4.18 -7.14
C THR A 52 8.27 -5.18 -6.68
N PHE A 53 7.50 -5.78 -7.58
CA PHE A 53 6.51 -6.79 -7.23
C PHE A 53 7.13 -8.13 -6.80
N LEU A 54 8.40 -8.38 -7.15
CA LEU A 54 9.11 -9.59 -6.72
C LEU A 54 9.49 -9.58 -5.23
N PHE A 55 9.46 -8.41 -4.60
CA PHE A 55 9.88 -8.24 -3.21
C PHE A 55 8.71 -7.81 -2.32
N PRO A 56 8.63 -8.28 -1.06
CA PRO A 56 7.62 -7.86 -0.12
C PRO A 56 7.79 -6.39 0.28
N GLY A 57 6.71 -5.75 0.74
CA GLY A 57 6.69 -4.38 1.24
C GLY A 57 5.90 -3.39 0.39
N LEU A 58 5.77 -2.15 0.86
CA LEU A 58 4.96 -1.10 0.23
C LEU A 58 5.50 -0.72 -1.15
N THR A 59 4.73 -0.97 -2.20
CA THR A 59 5.16 -0.81 -3.59
C THR A 59 5.60 0.62 -3.90
N ALA A 60 4.83 1.62 -3.51
CA ALA A 60 5.17 3.01 -3.78
C ALA A 60 6.50 3.43 -3.13
N MET A 61 6.76 2.99 -1.90
CA MET A 61 8.01 3.26 -1.19
C MET A 61 9.21 2.61 -1.89
N LYS A 62 9.04 1.34 -2.36
CA LYS A 62 10.08 0.63 -3.11
C LYS A 62 10.37 1.31 -4.45
N VAL A 63 9.32 1.64 -5.21
CA VAL A 63 9.43 2.34 -6.49
C VAL A 63 10.15 3.68 -6.32
N SER A 64 9.72 4.50 -5.36
CA SER A 64 10.35 5.80 -5.06
C SER A 64 11.82 5.64 -4.69
N GLY A 65 12.14 4.68 -3.82
CA GLY A 65 13.52 4.40 -3.43
C GLY A 65 14.41 3.95 -4.58
N LEU A 66 13.93 3.04 -5.45
CA LEU A 66 14.70 2.57 -6.61
C LEU A 66 14.89 3.66 -7.66
N ILE A 67 13.90 4.52 -7.87
CA ILE A 67 14.05 5.70 -8.73
C ILE A 67 15.13 6.62 -8.16
N GLY A 68 15.05 6.93 -6.87
CA GLY A 68 16.06 7.76 -6.21
C GLY A 68 17.47 7.16 -6.28
N LEU A 69 17.58 5.85 -6.11
CA LEU A 69 18.84 5.11 -6.27
C LEU A 69 19.42 5.26 -7.69
N LYS A 70 18.57 5.15 -8.70
CA LYS A 70 18.99 5.27 -10.11
C LYS A 70 19.41 6.70 -10.45
N VAL A 71 18.71 7.71 -9.94
CA VAL A 71 18.92 9.12 -10.28
C VAL A 71 20.09 9.75 -9.52
N ALA A 72 20.27 9.42 -8.24
CA ALA A 72 21.26 10.05 -7.37
C ALA A 72 21.96 9.09 -6.39
N GLY A 73 21.98 7.79 -6.70
CA GLY A 73 22.62 6.78 -5.85
C GLY A 73 21.97 6.62 -4.49
N VAL A 74 22.73 6.12 -3.50
CA VAL A 74 22.23 5.85 -2.14
C VAL A 74 21.61 7.08 -1.46
N PRO A 75 22.18 8.29 -1.55
CA PRO A 75 21.51 9.49 -1.04
C PRO A 75 20.15 9.74 -1.68
N GLY A 76 20.03 9.51 -3.01
CA GLY A 76 18.77 9.63 -3.72
C GLY A 76 17.71 8.65 -3.23
N LEU A 77 18.08 7.39 -2.98
CA LEU A 77 17.20 6.38 -2.39
C LEU A 77 16.60 6.86 -1.07
N VAL A 78 17.45 7.33 -0.15
CA VAL A 78 17.02 7.77 1.19
C VAL A 78 16.09 8.98 1.08
N VAL A 79 16.48 9.97 0.29
CA VAL A 79 15.71 11.22 0.13
C VAL A 79 14.35 10.97 -0.52
N SER A 80 14.27 10.07 -1.51
CA SER A 80 13.01 9.73 -2.17
C SER A 80 12.05 8.98 -1.25
N ILE A 81 12.55 8.06 -0.43
CA ILE A 81 11.74 7.35 0.57
C ILE A 81 11.21 8.34 1.62
N ILE A 82 12.06 9.23 2.14
CA ILE A 82 11.65 10.26 3.09
C ILE A 82 10.61 11.18 2.44
N GLY A 83 10.85 11.63 1.21
CA GLY A 83 9.94 12.50 0.48
C GLY A 83 8.56 11.90 0.33
N VAL A 84 8.45 10.65 -0.08
CA VAL A 84 7.16 10.01 -0.34
C VAL A 84 6.40 9.64 0.94
N THR A 85 7.09 9.38 2.06
CA THR A 85 6.45 8.92 3.31
C THR A 85 6.21 10.03 4.31
N LEU A 86 7.17 10.95 4.46
CA LEU A 86 7.15 11.95 5.52
C LEU A 86 5.89 12.84 5.52
N PRO A 87 5.44 13.40 4.37
CA PRO A 87 4.26 14.25 4.37
C PRO A 87 3.00 13.52 4.86
N GLY A 88 2.78 12.28 4.41
CA GLY A 88 1.65 11.46 4.84
C GLY A 88 1.68 11.16 6.34
N VAL A 89 2.86 10.82 6.87
CA VAL A 89 3.04 10.56 8.31
C VAL A 89 2.81 11.83 9.13
N LEU A 90 3.33 12.98 8.70
CA LEU A 90 3.13 14.25 9.40
C LEU A 90 1.66 14.68 9.41
N LEU A 91 0.97 14.55 8.28
CA LEU A 91 -0.46 14.82 8.20
C LEU A 91 -1.27 13.89 9.11
N ALA A 92 -0.97 12.59 9.08
CA ALA A 92 -1.63 11.62 9.95
C ALA A 92 -1.40 11.94 11.43
N ALA A 93 -0.17 12.26 11.83
CA ALA A 93 0.17 12.65 13.21
C ALA A 93 -0.56 13.94 13.63
N LEU A 94 -0.59 14.94 12.75
CA LEU A 94 -1.30 16.20 13.01
C LEU A 94 -2.80 15.95 13.22
N PHE A 95 -3.45 15.24 12.30
CA PHE A 95 -4.88 14.91 12.42
C PHE A 95 -5.16 14.06 13.65
N TYR A 96 -4.33 13.06 13.93
CA TYR A 96 -4.46 12.25 15.15
C TYR A 96 -4.40 13.12 16.39
N THR A 97 -3.43 14.02 16.51
CA THR A 97 -3.27 14.91 17.66
C THR A 97 -4.48 15.84 17.82
N LEU A 98 -4.96 16.42 16.71
CA LEU A 98 -6.14 17.29 16.71
C LEU A 98 -7.41 16.54 17.16
N ILE A 99 -7.61 15.33 16.66
CA ILE A 99 -8.76 14.48 17.04
C ILE A 99 -8.66 14.08 18.51
N MET A 100 -7.48 13.66 18.96
CA MET A 100 -7.32 13.21 20.36
C MET A 100 -7.41 14.34 21.38
N SER A 101 -6.98 15.53 21.05
CA SER A 101 -7.15 16.70 21.93
C SER A 101 -8.61 17.11 22.13
N HIS A 102 -9.51 16.73 21.22
CA HIS A 102 -10.93 17.05 21.26
C HIS A 102 -11.83 15.78 21.35
N LYS A 103 -11.26 14.64 21.75
CA LYS A 103 -11.95 13.33 21.77
C LYS A 103 -13.26 13.31 22.57
N ASP A 104 -13.38 14.20 23.59
CA ASP A 104 -14.56 14.28 24.46
C ASP A 104 -15.69 15.12 23.87
N HIS A 105 -15.43 15.88 22.82
CA HIS A 105 -16.45 16.63 22.12
C HIS A 105 -17.44 15.70 21.40
N PRO A 106 -18.77 15.89 21.55
CA PRO A 106 -19.77 14.96 21.03
C PRO A 106 -19.71 14.76 19.51
N VAL A 107 -19.33 15.80 18.76
CA VAL A 107 -19.15 15.71 17.30
C VAL A 107 -17.94 14.83 16.94
N ILE A 108 -16.84 14.95 17.66
CA ILE A 108 -15.63 14.14 17.43
C ILE A 108 -15.89 12.67 17.76
N LYS A 109 -16.60 12.39 18.87
CA LYS A 109 -17.02 11.00 19.18
C LYS A 109 -17.83 10.37 18.04
N LYS A 110 -18.81 11.11 17.51
CA LYS A 110 -19.61 10.63 16.37
C LYS A 110 -18.75 10.43 15.12
N LEU A 111 -17.84 11.35 14.84
CA LEU A 111 -16.91 11.24 13.71
C LEU A 111 -16.03 10.00 13.81
N LEU A 112 -15.43 9.74 14.97
CA LEU A 112 -14.60 8.55 15.21
C LEU A 112 -15.38 7.25 14.99
N VAL A 113 -16.60 7.18 15.49
CA VAL A 113 -17.47 6.02 15.25
C VAL A 113 -17.79 5.84 13.77
N LEU A 114 -18.14 6.93 13.07
CA LEU A 114 -18.40 6.88 11.62
C LEU A 114 -17.16 6.45 10.82
N MET A 115 -15.97 6.90 11.21
CA MET A 115 -14.72 6.48 10.58
C MET A 115 -14.45 4.98 10.78
N GLN A 116 -14.77 4.41 11.96
CA GLN A 116 -14.65 2.97 12.20
C GLN A 116 -15.60 2.17 11.30
N TYR A 117 -16.89 2.58 11.20
CA TYR A 117 -17.82 1.94 10.25
C TYR A 117 -17.35 2.08 8.80
N GLY A 118 -16.83 3.25 8.42
CA GLY A 118 -16.25 3.47 7.09
C GLY A 118 -15.08 2.55 6.80
N ALA A 119 -14.17 2.38 7.76
CA ALA A 119 -13.03 1.47 7.60
C ALA A 119 -13.48 0.01 7.40
N VAL A 120 -14.44 -0.46 8.19
CA VAL A 120 -15.01 -1.81 8.03
C VAL A 120 -15.69 -1.96 6.66
N ALA A 121 -16.45 -0.95 6.21
CA ALA A 121 -17.09 -0.97 4.89
C ALA A 121 -16.06 -1.02 3.75
N LEU A 122 -14.96 -0.26 3.85
CA LEU A 122 -13.87 -0.30 2.86
C LEU A 122 -13.16 -1.66 2.82
N LEU A 123 -12.92 -2.27 3.99
CA LEU A 123 -12.35 -3.63 4.06
C LEU A 123 -13.31 -4.66 3.44
N ALA A 124 -14.61 -4.56 3.71
CA ALA A 124 -15.60 -5.43 3.08
C ALA A 124 -15.67 -5.25 1.56
N ALA A 125 -15.59 -4.01 1.07
CA ALA A 125 -15.53 -3.71 -0.36
C ALA A 125 -14.26 -4.28 -1.02
N ALA A 126 -13.12 -4.20 -0.36
CA ALA A 126 -11.87 -4.79 -0.83
C ALA A 126 -11.97 -6.33 -0.90
N LEU A 127 -12.52 -6.97 0.13
CA LEU A 127 -12.79 -8.41 0.13
C LEU A 127 -13.72 -8.82 -1.02
N PHE A 128 -14.81 -8.08 -1.25
CA PHE A 128 -15.73 -8.34 -2.34
C PHE A 128 -15.06 -8.23 -3.71
N SER A 129 -14.21 -7.19 -3.89
CA SER A 129 -13.45 -7.00 -5.12
C SER A 129 -12.48 -8.15 -5.40
N LEU A 130 -11.81 -8.67 -4.36
CA LEU A 130 -10.91 -9.84 -4.46
C LEU A 130 -11.66 -11.16 -4.66
N ALA A 131 -12.85 -11.31 -4.08
CA ALA A 131 -13.67 -12.52 -4.23
C ALA A 131 -14.30 -12.65 -5.62
N LYS A 132 -14.56 -11.53 -6.31
CA LYS A 132 -15.23 -11.50 -7.62
C LYS A 132 -14.54 -12.34 -8.71
N PRO A 133 -13.21 -12.27 -8.94
CA PRO A 133 -12.52 -13.15 -9.87
C PRO A 133 -12.51 -14.62 -9.42
N LEU A 134 -12.39 -14.88 -8.11
CA LEU A 134 -12.40 -16.23 -7.54
C LEU A 134 -13.75 -16.93 -7.74
N ALA A 135 -14.85 -16.19 -7.76
CA ALA A 135 -16.17 -16.73 -8.02
C ALA A 135 -16.35 -17.25 -9.46
N ARG A 136 -15.48 -16.87 -10.39
CA ARG A 136 -15.50 -17.38 -11.78
C ARG A 136 -14.81 -18.73 -11.93
N GLU A 137 -13.83 -19.01 -11.08
CA GLU A 137 -13.06 -20.28 -11.04
C GLU A 137 -13.39 -21.02 -9.74
N PHE A 138 -14.69 -21.16 -9.45
CA PHE A 138 -15.15 -21.73 -8.19
C PHE A 138 -14.71 -23.19 -8.04
N SER A 139 -13.82 -23.45 -7.07
CA SER A 139 -13.46 -24.78 -6.60
C SER A 139 -13.98 -24.97 -5.18
N VAL A 140 -14.82 -25.99 -4.98
CA VAL A 140 -15.35 -26.31 -3.64
C VAL A 140 -14.22 -26.63 -2.68
N GLN A 141 -13.20 -27.36 -3.13
CA GLN A 141 -12.05 -27.75 -2.32
C GLN A 141 -11.24 -26.53 -1.86
N ALA A 142 -10.91 -25.62 -2.79
CA ALA A 142 -10.21 -24.38 -2.47
C ALA A 142 -11.02 -23.47 -1.52
N SER A 143 -12.36 -23.45 -1.68
CA SER A 143 -13.24 -22.67 -0.81
C SER A 143 -13.28 -23.22 0.62
N ILE A 144 -13.31 -24.52 0.79
CA ILE A 144 -13.24 -25.17 2.11
C ILE A 144 -11.90 -24.87 2.78
N LEU A 145 -10.79 -25.02 2.04
CA LEU A 145 -9.45 -24.69 2.56
C LEU A 145 -9.32 -23.22 2.96
N ALA A 146 -9.86 -22.30 2.14
CA ALA A 146 -9.87 -20.88 2.46
C ALA A 146 -10.70 -20.57 3.72
N MET A 147 -11.84 -21.24 3.89
CA MET A 147 -12.65 -21.12 5.10
C MET A 147 -11.92 -21.66 6.33
N MET A 148 -11.22 -22.79 6.21
CA MET A 148 -10.41 -23.34 7.32
C MET A 148 -9.27 -22.38 7.70
N LEU A 149 -8.58 -21.78 6.72
CA LEU A 149 -7.57 -20.76 6.98
C LEU A 149 -8.16 -19.55 7.70
N PHE A 150 -9.32 -19.06 7.23
CA PHE A 150 -10.01 -17.92 7.85
C PHE A 150 -10.37 -18.21 9.30
N VAL A 151 -10.98 -19.35 9.58
CA VAL A 151 -11.34 -19.77 10.94
C VAL A 151 -10.09 -19.93 11.82
N GLY A 152 -9.03 -20.55 11.28
CA GLY A 152 -7.77 -20.74 11.97
C GLY A 152 -7.10 -19.42 12.40
N VAL A 153 -7.17 -18.42 11.55
CA VAL A 153 -6.60 -17.09 11.86
C VAL A 153 -7.55 -16.25 12.70
N ALA A 154 -8.85 -16.21 12.36
CA ALA A 154 -9.82 -15.30 12.99
C ALA A 154 -10.30 -15.77 14.37
N VAL A 155 -10.42 -17.10 14.57
CA VAL A 155 -10.98 -17.65 15.81
C VAL A 155 -9.89 -18.18 16.75
N PHE A 156 -8.86 -18.84 16.18
CA PHE A 156 -7.76 -19.42 16.97
C PHE A 156 -6.55 -18.50 17.10
N GLU A 157 -6.63 -17.26 16.59
CA GLU A 157 -5.53 -16.28 16.62
C GLU A 157 -4.19 -16.84 16.07
N GLY A 158 -4.29 -17.82 15.18
CA GLY A 158 -3.14 -18.46 14.55
C GLY A 158 -2.31 -17.46 13.71
N SER A 159 -1.02 -17.72 13.59
CA SER A 159 -0.16 -16.90 12.75
C SER A 159 -0.63 -16.95 11.28
N PRO A 160 -1.00 -15.81 10.66
CA PRO A 160 -1.45 -15.76 9.27
C PRO A 160 -0.42 -16.35 8.29
N PHE A 161 0.86 -16.16 8.60
CA PHE A 161 1.97 -16.65 7.77
C PHE A 161 2.05 -18.17 7.78
N VAL A 162 1.95 -18.79 8.96
CA VAL A 162 1.94 -20.26 9.10
C VAL A 162 0.71 -20.84 8.45
N GLY A 163 -0.46 -20.22 8.67
CA GLY A 163 -1.72 -20.63 8.05
C GLY A 163 -1.66 -20.59 6.52
N LEU A 164 -1.06 -19.55 5.94
CA LEU A 164 -0.88 -19.44 4.50
C LEU A 164 0.04 -20.52 3.92
N ILE A 165 1.14 -20.85 4.59
CA ILE A 165 2.04 -21.94 4.18
C ILE A 165 1.29 -23.28 4.17
N ILE A 166 0.56 -23.58 5.23
CA ILE A 166 -0.25 -24.81 5.32
C ILE A 166 -1.29 -24.83 4.22
N PHE A 167 -2.00 -23.71 3.99
CA PHE A 167 -3.01 -23.59 2.93
C PHE A 167 -2.44 -23.90 1.55
N VAL A 168 -1.26 -23.35 1.22
CA VAL A 168 -0.59 -23.60 -0.08
C VAL A 168 -0.13 -25.06 -0.18
N MET A 169 0.51 -25.59 0.86
CA MET A 169 1.00 -26.97 0.86
C MET A 169 -0.13 -27.99 0.70
N VAL A 170 -1.22 -27.81 1.44
CA VAL A 170 -2.39 -28.70 1.38
C VAL A 170 -3.14 -28.49 0.06
N GLY A 171 -3.26 -27.26 -0.41
CA GLY A 171 -3.89 -26.92 -1.69
C GLY A 171 -3.22 -27.60 -2.87
N LEU A 172 -1.87 -27.59 -2.92
CA LEU A 172 -1.10 -28.26 -3.98
C LEU A 172 -1.27 -29.80 -4.01
N LEU A 173 -1.74 -30.41 -2.91
CA LEU A 173 -1.97 -31.84 -2.82
C LEU A 173 -3.42 -32.24 -3.18
N ILE A 174 -4.38 -31.31 -3.06
CA ILE A 174 -5.82 -31.62 -3.15
C ILE A 174 -6.45 -30.99 -4.41
N VAL A 175 -5.97 -29.84 -4.85
CA VAL A 175 -6.45 -29.12 -6.04
C VAL A 175 -5.52 -29.36 -7.22
#